data_763dca20ab2af7c3ea98f578d2a1426f
#
_entry.id   763dca20ab2af7c3ea98f578d2a1426f
#
_cell.length_a   1.000
_cell.length_b   1.000
_cell.length_c   1.000
_cell.angle_alpha   90.00
_cell.angle_beta   90.00
_cell.angle_gamma   90.00
#
_symmetry.space_group_name_H-M   'P 1'
#
loop_
_entity.id
_entity.type
_entity.pdbx_description
1 polymer ?
#
loop_
_entity_poly.entity_id
_entity_poly.type
_entity_poly.pdbx_seq_one_letter_code
_entity_poly.pdbx_strand_id
1 'polypeptide(L)'
;PVQITEDQGILFAGIPLEISFRNAAGHDLALSPCLDPLRLSDLAGQLLYTISSANDHGFHQLFLPDADIGSSFVLSAAQQRIHSCTRLYQEERYKEAAAGLSGLIGLGIGLTPSGDDFLCGVLAGLILRGEENHPFAHALCREITSRRFDTNDISRAFLSCALEGQFSQPVVQLSFHDLPGRDQQGVCPDRPFFRYGYIVRHLLYSISVMLSTECKNTP
;
A
#
# COMPACT_ATOMS: atom_id res chain seq x y z
N PRO A 1 26.37 7.53 -17.44
CA PRO A 1 25.21 8.41 -17.43
C PRO A 1 24.09 7.85 -18.32
N VAL A 2 22.86 8.09 -17.94
CA VAL A 2 21.65 7.75 -18.70
C VAL A 2 21.11 9.05 -19.30
N GLN A 3 20.71 9.02 -20.56
CA GLN A 3 20.10 10.16 -21.24
C GLN A 3 18.68 9.79 -21.68
N ILE A 4 17.74 10.67 -21.41
CA ILE A 4 16.37 10.55 -21.94
C ILE A 4 16.36 11.30 -23.28
N THR A 5 15.91 10.64 -24.34
CA THR A 5 15.81 11.22 -25.68
C THR A 5 14.46 11.89 -25.89
N GLU A 6 14.39 12.85 -26.81
CA GLU A 6 13.14 13.56 -27.22
C GLU A 6 12.07 12.56 -27.72
N ASP A 7 12.50 11.44 -28.29
CA ASP A 7 11.65 10.36 -28.80
C ASP A 7 11.17 9.36 -27.73
N GLN A 8 11.24 9.73 -26.45
CA GLN A 8 10.86 8.85 -25.33
C GLN A 8 11.69 7.56 -25.27
N GLY A 9 12.99 7.66 -25.48
CA GLY A 9 13.93 6.55 -25.34
C GLY A 9 14.91 6.79 -24.19
N ILE A 10 15.57 5.73 -23.76
CA ILE A 10 16.65 5.76 -22.77
C ILE A 10 17.93 5.27 -23.43
N LEU A 11 18.97 6.12 -23.47
CA LEU A 11 20.31 5.79 -23.92
C LEU A 11 21.23 5.58 -22.73
N PHE A 12 22.00 4.50 -22.76
CA PHE A 12 23.01 4.20 -21.73
C PHE A 12 24.41 4.59 -22.25
N ALA A 13 25.02 5.59 -21.61
CA ALA A 13 26.37 6.02 -22.02
C ALA A 13 27.38 4.88 -21.77
N GLY A 14 28.14 4.55 -22.82
CA GLY A 14 29.21 3.53 -22.78
C GLY A 14 28.74 2.11 -23.07
N ILE A 15 27.46 1.87 -23.33
CA ILE A 15 26.92 0.59 -23.80
C ILE A 15 26.06 0.88 -25.05
N PRO A 16 26.15 0.07 -26.12
CA PRO A 16 25.29 0.23 -27.29
C PRO A 16 23.88 -0.29 -27.03
N LEU A 17 23.22 0.27 -26.00
CA LEU A 17 21.87 -0.10 -25.59
C LEU A 17 20.98 1.13 -25.63
N GLU A 18 19.91 1.03 -26.40
CA GLU A 18 18.80 1.97 -26.43
C GLU A 18 17.50 1.24 -26.09
N ILE A 19 16.72 1.82 -25.19
CA ILE A 19 15.36 1.36 -24.90
C ILE A 19 14.41 2.40 -25.49
N SER A 20 13.58 2.01 -26.47
CA SER A 20 12.58 2.88 -27.07
C SER A 20 11.19 2.56 -26.55
N PHE A 21 10.44 3.59 -26.16
CA PHE A 21 9.06 3.49 -25.71
C PHE A 21 8.04 3.87 -26.80
N ARG A 22 8.46 4.08 -28.05
CA ARG A 22 7.58 4.51 -29.16
C ARG A 22 6.35 3.60 -29.35
N ASN A 23 6.49 2.30 -29.10
CA ASN A 23 5.43 1.31 -29.24
C ASN A 23 4.96 0.77 -27.88
N ALA A 24 5.31 1.42 -26.77
CA ALA A 24 4.87 1.01 -25.45
C ALA A 24 3.39 1.37 -25.26
N ALA A 25 2.63 0.44 -24.69
CA ALA A 25 1.28 0.75 -24.25
C ALA A 25 1.32 1.67 -23.02
N GLY A 26 0.62 2.79 -23.09
CA GLY A 26 0.42 3.66 -21.93
C GLY A 26 -0.61 3.07 -20.99
N HIS A 27 -0.34 3.12 -19.70
CA HIS A 27 -1.30 2.74 -18.66
C HIS A 27 -1.52 3.93 -17.73
N ASP A 28 -2.77 4.25 -17.42
CA ASP A 28 -3.10 5.17 -16.36
C ASP A 28 -2.96 4.42 -15.03
N LEU A 29 -2.08 4.91 -14.18
CA LEU A 29 -1.79 4.34 -12.86
C LEU A 29 -2.45 5.15 -11.74
N ALA A 30 -3.30 6.12 -12.06
CA ALA A 30 -4.07 6.87 -11.09
C ALA A 30 -5.13 5.97 -10.45
N LEU A 31 -5.18 5.95 -9.12
CA LEU A 31 -6.19 5.24 -8.35
C LEU A 31 -7.44 6.11 -8.22
N SER A 32 -8.59 5.54 -8.53
CA SER A 32 -9.89 6.22 -8.41
C SER A 32 -10.63 5.80 -7.13
N PRO A 33 -11.41 6.69 -6.52
CA PRO A 33 -12.25 6.36 -5.37
C PRO A 33 -13.27 5.27 -5.71
N CYS A 34 -13.51 4.36 -4.76
CA CYS A 34 -14.61 3.40 -4.78
C CYS A 34 -15.66 3.89 -3.79
N LEU A 35 -16.69 4.54 -4.28
CA LEU A 35 -17.73 5.18 -3.44
C LEU A 35 -18.82 4.21 -2.98
N ASP A 36 -18.77 2.93 -3.35
CA ASP A 36 -19.72 1.91 -2.90
C ASP A 36 -19.23 1.25 -1.59
N PRO A 37 -19.90 1.50 -0.45
CA PRO A 37 -19.51 0.92 0.84
C PRO A 37 -19.58 -0.61 0.88
N LEU A 38 -20.53 -1.23 0.17
CA LEU A 38 -20.67 -2.69 0.13
C LEU A 38 -19.48 -3.30 -0.60
N ARG A 39 -19.10 -2.71 -1.71
CA ARG A 39 -17.92 -3.14 -2.47
C ARG A 39 -16.64 -2.97 -1.67
N LEU A 40 -16.47 -1.87 -0.93
CA LEU A 40 -15.31 -1.67 -0.04
C LEU A 40 -15.25 -2.75 1.05
N SER A 41 -16.40 -3.09 1.64
CA SER A 41 -16.49 -4.15 2.65
C SER A 41 -16.12 -5.52 2.06
N ASP A 42 -16.64 -5.86 0.89
CA ASP A 42 -16.31 -7.11 0.21
C ASP A 42 -14.83 -7.18 -0.18
N LEU A 43 -14.29 -6.09 -0.70
CA LEU A 43 -12.87 -5.95 -0.98
C LEU A 43 -12.06 -6.22 0.28
N ALA A 44 -12.35 -5.56 1.39
CA ALA A 44 -11.64 -5.77 2.65
C ALA A 44 -11.70 -7.23 3.11
N GLY A 45 -12.86 -7.88 3.02
CA GLY A 45 -13.02 -9.30 3.38
C GLY A 45 -12.19 -10.24 2.52
N GLN A 46 -12.21 -10.07 1.21
CA GLN A 46 -11.42 -10.89 0.26
C GLN A 46 -9.92 -10.73 0.50
N LEU A 47 -9.50 -9.58 0.89
CA LEU A 47 -8.12 -9.23 1.11
C LEU A 47 -7.60 -9.77 2.43
N LEU A 48 -8.40 -9.72 3.51
CA LEU A 48 -8.11 -10.42 4.75
C LEU A 48 -7.98 -11.93 4.52
N TYR A 49 -8.87 -12.53 3.72
CA TYR A 49 -8.77 -13.93 3.36
C TYR A 49 -7.47 -14.24 2.61
N THR A 50 -7.09 -13.40 1.65
CA THR A 50 -5.85 -13.56 0.89
C THR A 50 -4.61 -13.44 1.78
N ILE A 51 -4.62 -12.50 2.74
CA ILE A 51 -3.56 -12.32 3.73
C ILE A 51 -3.42 -13.57 4.61
N SER A 52 -4.54 -14.09 5.12
CA SER A 52 -4.52 -15.26 6.01
C SER A 52 -4.04 -16.55 5.30
N SER A 53 -4.14 -16.60 3.98
CA SER A 53 -3.71 -17.74 3.17
C SER A 53 -2.25 -17.66 2.72
N ALA A 54 -1.54 -16.58 3.02
CA ALA A 54 -0.21 -16.34 2.50
C ALA A 54 0.89 -16.81 3.46
N ASN A 55 1.89 -17.53 2.93
CA ASN A 55 3.07 -18.01 3.66
C ASN A 55 4.27 -17.05 3.54
N ASP A 56 4.04 -15.75 3.57
CA ASP A 56 5.08 -14.74 3.41
C ASP A 56 5.58 -14.16 4.75
N HIS A 57 6.74 -13.50 4.70
CA HIS A 57 7.32 -12.79 5.83
C HIS A 57 7.11 -11.27 5.65
N GLY A 58 6.75 -10.57 6.72
CA GLY A 58 6.54 -9.12 6.70
C GLY A 58 5.36 -8.67 7.59
N PHE A 59 4.87 -7.45 7.39
CA PHE A 59 3.81 -6.87 8.23
C PHE A 59 2.47 -7.60 8.14
N HIS A 60 2.23 -8.46 7.15
CA HIS A 60 1.03 -9.29 7.11
C HIS A 60 0.88 -10.16 8.36
N GLN A 61 2.00 -10.57 9.00
CA GLN A 61 1.98 -11.34 10.25
C GLN A 61 1.30 -10.58 11.40
N LEU A 62 1.28 -9.25 11.36
CA LEU A 62 0.59 -8.43 12.36
C LEU A 62 -0.93 -8.67 12.38
N PHE A 63 -1.46 -9.37 11.37
CA PHE A 63 -2.89 -9.56 11.12
C PHE A 63 -3.32 -11.02 11.16
N LEU A 64 -2.37 -11.90 11.43
CA LEU A 64 -2.65 -13.31 11.64
C LEU A 64 -2.90 -13.55 13.13
N PRO A 65 -4.02 -14.24 13.51
CA PRO A 65 -4.37 -14.46 14.92
C PRO A 65 -3.30 -15.20 15.72
N ASP A 66 -2.59 -16.13 15.06
CA ASP A 66 -1.64 -17.06 15.70
C ASP A 66 -0.17 -16.74 15.36
N ALA A 67 0.11 -15.57 14.81
CA ALA A 67 1.50 -15.21 14.47
C ALA A 67 2.32 -14.91 15.72
N ASP A 68 3.48 -15.55 15.84
CA ASP A 68 4.47 -15.22 16.88
C ASP A 68 5.18 -13.90 16.54
N ILE A 69 4.54 -12.78 16.89
CA ILE A 69 5.06 -11.43 16.69
C ILE A 69 6.17 -11.13 17.71
N GLY A 70 6.11 -11.75 18.89
CA GLY A 70 7.04 -11.48 19.99
C GLY A 70 8.50 -11.82 19.68
N SER A 71 8.74 -12.76 18.79
CA SER A 71 10.09 -13.15 18.35
C SER A 71 10.76 -12.11 17.43
N SER A 72 9.97 -11.19 16.82
CA SER A 72 10.47 -10.17 15.90
C SER A 72 10.38 -8.76 16.50
N PHE A 73 11.52 -8.15 16.77
CA PHE A 73 11.58 -6.77 17.24
C PHE A 73 10.93 -5.78 16.26
N VAL A 74 11.12 -6.00 14.95
CA VAL A 74 10.55 -5.16 13.90
C VAL A 74 9.02 -5.24 13.90
N LEU A 75 8.46 -6.45 13.98
CA LEU A 75 7.01 -6.65 14.02
C LEU A 75 6.39 -6.08 15.30
N SER A 76 7.01 -6.31 16.46
CA SER A 76 6.56 -5.75 17.74
C SER A 76 6.56 -4.22 17.72
N ALA A 77 7.60 -3.60 17.20
CA ALA A 77 7.69 -2.14 17.08
C ALA A 77 6.62 -1.59 16.11
N ALA A 78 6.41 -2.25 14.97
CA ALA A 78 5.39 -1.88 14.01
C ALA A 78 3.99 -1.99 14.62
N GLN A 79 3.68 -3.10 15.31
CA GLN A 79 2.40 -3.33 15.96
C GLN A 79 2.07 -2.24 16.99
N GLN A 80 3.00 -1.97 17.89
CA GLN A 80 2.81 -0.94 18.92
C GLN A 80 2.55 0.43 18.29
N ARG A 81 3.28 0.77 17.23
CA ARG A 81 3.13 2.04 16.52
C ARG A 81 1.78 2.13 15.83
N ILE A 82 1.38 1.10 15.10
CA ILE A 82 0.08 1.05 14.41
C ILE A 82 -1.06 1.17 15.43
N HIS A 83 -1.04 0.41 16.54
CA HIS A 83 -2.06 0.49 17.58
C HIS A 83 -2.14 1.90 18.21
N SER A 84 -1.00 2.51 18.53
CA SER A 84 -0.96 3.86 19.09
C SER A 84 -1.54 4.89 18.11
N CYS A 85 -1.18 4.78 16.83
CA CYS A 85 -1.68 5.69 15.79
C CYS A 85 -3.17 5.50 15.51
N THR A 86 -3.67 4.25 15.54
CA THR A 86 -5.10 3.95 15.43
C THR A 86 -5.90 4.61 16.56
N ARG A 87 -5.42 4.52 17.80
CA ARG A 87 -6.06 5.20 18.94
C ARG A 87 -6.07 6.71 18.77
N LEU A 88 -4.92 7.31 18.37
CA LEU A 88 -4.84 8.75 18.12
C LEU A 88 -5.78 9.20 17.00
N TYR A 89 -5.94 8.38 15.96
CA TYR A 89 -6.89 8.63 14.88
C TYR A 89 -8.35 8.63 15.41
N GLN A 90 -8.71 7.67 16.25
CA GLN A 90 -10.03 7.59 16.89
C GLN A 90 -10.31 8.76 17.84
N GLU A 91 -9.26 9.32 18.46
CA GLU A 91 -9.31 10.52 19.28
C GLU A 91 -9.30 11.81 18.44
N GLU A 92 -9.40 11.72 17.10
CA GLU A 92 -9.32 12.84 16.14
C GLU A 92 -8.00 13.64 16.20
N ARG A 93 -6.97 13.06 16.79
CA ARG A 93 -5.62 13.63 16.90
C ARG A 93 -4.80 13.31 15.64
N TYR A 94 -5.33 13.71 14.49
CA TYR A 94 -4.86 13.30 13.17
C TYR A 94 -3.39 13.63 12.87
N LYS A 95 -2.92 14.80 13.34
CA LYS A 95 -1.52 15.19 13.14
C LYS A 95 -0.56 14.28 13.90
N GLU A 96 -0.91 13.92 15.13
CA GLU A 96 -0.09 13.05 15.97
C GLU A 96 -0.14 11.60 15.46
N ALA A 97 -1.32 11.15 15.01
CA ALA A 97 -1.47 9.86 14.37
C ALA A 97 -0.59 9.75 13.11
N ALA A 98 -0.62 10.77 12.25
CA ALA A 98 0.19 10.81 11.03
C ALA A 98 1.70 10.85 11.33
N ALA A 99 2.13 11.68 12.27
CA ALA A 99 3.54 11.76 12.69
C ALA A 99 4.03 10.44 13.30
N GLY A 100 3.19 9.79 14.11
CA GLY A 100 3.51 8.47 14.63
C GLY A 100 3.62 7.43 13.52
N LEU A 101 2.67 7.40 12.58
CA LEU A 101 2.62 6.40 11.51
C LEU A 101 3.78 6.56 10.53
N SER A 102 4.19 7.79 10.19
CA SER A 102 5.34 8.06 9.33
C SER A 102 6.66 7.50 9.90
N GLY A 103 6.71 7.18 11.19
CA GLY A 103 7.83 6.49 11.80
C GLY A 103 8.00 5.03 11.37
N LEU A 104 7.12 4.51 10.51
CA LEU A 104 7.30 3.22 9.85
C LEU A 104 8.19 3.31 8.60
N ILE A 105 8.50 4.52 8.11
CA ILE A 105 9.36 4.71 6.93
C ILE A 105 10.71 4.03 7.17
N GLY A 106 11.12 3.20 6.22
CA GLY A 106 12.36 2.44 6.26
C GLY A 106 12.34 1.24 7.21
N LEU A 107 11.22 0.96 7.91
CA LEU A 107 11.13 -0.17 8.83
C LEU A 107 10.85 -1.47 8.07
N GLY A 108 11.77 -2.40 8.13
CA GLY A 108 11.71 -3.71 7.45
C GLY A 108 12.99 -4.04 6.73
N ILE A 109 13.00 -5.21 6.05
CA ILE A 109 14.15 -5.72 5.31
C ILE A 109 13.80 -5.77 3.82
N GLY A 110 14.83 -5.61 2.95
CA GLY A 110 14.69 -5.74 1.51
C GLY A 110 14.70 -4.42 0.76
N LEU A 111 14.40 -4.50 -0.55
CA LEU A 111 14.39 -3.34 -1.45
C LEU A 111 13.19 -2.42 -1.19
N THR A 112 12.08 -2.99 -0.72
CA THR A 112 10.89 -2.26 -0.26
C THR A 112 10.62 -2.66 1.18
N PRO A 113 11.09 -1.89 2.17
CA PRO A 113 10.79 -2.12 3.58
C PRO A 113 9.28 -2.21 3.82
N SER A 114 8.84 -3.18 4.64
CA SER A 114 7.41 -3.43 4.86
C SER A 114 6.63 -2.22 5.40
N GLY A 115 7.32 -1.33 6.11
CA GLY A 115 6.73 -0.07 6.60
C GLY A 115 6.40 0.91 5.48
N ASP A 116 7.23 0.97 4.44
CA ASP A 116 6.99 1.83 3.27
C ASP A 116 5.82 1.30 2.44
N ASP A 117 5.79 -0.02 2.21
CA ASP A 117 4.68 -0.68 1.52
C ASP A 117 3.36 -0.48 2.27
N PHE A 118 3.40 -0.58 3.62
CA PHE A 118 2.26 -0.32 4.47
C PHE A 118 1.75 1.12 4.31
N LEU A 119 2.63 2.12 4.27
CA LEU A 119 2.24 3.52 4.09
C LEU A 119 1.67 3.79 2.70
N CYS A 120 2.23 3.20 1.64
CA CYS A 120 1.61 3.21 0.31
C CYS A 120 0.20 2.63 0.36
N GLY A 121 0.01 1.54 1.12
CA GLY A 121 -1.28 0.94 1.37
C GLY A 121 -2.28 1.87 2.06
N VAL A 122 -1.85 2.59 3.11
CA VAL A 122 -2.71 3.58 3.79
C VAL A 122 -3.16 4.68 2.83
N LEU A 123 -2.24 5.22 2.03
CA LEU A 123 -2.56 6.27 1.05
C LEU A 123 -3.58 5.78 0.01
N ALA A 124 -3.39 4.58 -0.53
CA ALA A 124 -4.35 4.01 -1.47
C ALA A 124 -5.72 3.74 -0.82
N GLY A 125 -5.74 3.27 0.44
CA GLY A 125 -6.96 3.08 1.19
C GLY A 125 -7.76 4.37 1.38
N LEU A 126 -7.09 5.47 1.69
CA LEU A 126 -7.71 6.79 1.79
C LEU A 126 -8.33 7.24 0.46
N ILE A 127 -7.64 7.02 -0.66
CA ILE A 127 -8.18 7.35 -2.00
C ILE A 127 -9.39 6.46 -2.32
N LEU A 128 -9.30 5.15 -2.12
CA LEU A 128 -10.40 4.23 -2.39
C LEU A 128 -11.67 4.60 -1.61
N ARG A 129 -11.52 5.17 -0.41
CA ARG A 129 -12.64 5.67 0.41
C ARG A 129 -13.11 7.07 0.03
N GLY A 130 -12.44 7.77 -0.89
CA GLY A 130 -12.70 9.18 -1.20
C GLY A 130 -12.32 10.13 -0.05
N GLU A 131 -11.36 9.71 0.78
CA GLU A 131 -10.89 10.44 1.96
C GLU A 131 -9.53 11.12 1.75
N GLU A 132 -9.11 11.32 0.52
CA GLU A 132 -7.85 12.01 0.17
C GLU A 132 -7.80 13.45 0.74
N ASN A 133 -8.97 14.07 0.95
CA ASN A 133 -9.09 15.41 1.54
C ASN A 133 -9.30 15.41 3.08
N HIS A 134 -9.29 14.23 3.71
CA HIS A 134 -9.42 14.13 5.17
C HIS A 134 -8.21 14.76 5.89
N PRO A 135 -8.38 15.40 7.07
CA PRO A 135 -7.28 16.02 7.81
C PRO A 135 -6.11 15.09 8.11
N PHE A 136 -6.39 13.81 8.36
CA PHE A 136 -5.37 12.77 8.54
C PHE A 136 -4.57 12.53 7.25
N ALA A 137 -5.24 12.43 6.09
CA ALA A 137 -4.59 12.24 4.80
C ALA A 137 -3.59 13.37 4.51
N HIS A 138 -4.04 14.62 4.68
CA HIS A 138 -3.16 15.78 4.51
C HIS A 138 -1.99 15.80 5.49
N ALA A 139 -2.20 15.40 6.74
CA ALA A 139 -1.13 15.30 7.72
C ALA A 139 -0.14 14.21 7.34
N LEU A 140 -0.63 13.02 6.95
CA LEU A 140 0.21 11.89 6.57
C LEU A 140 1.05 12.19 5.32
N CYS A 141 0.45 12.79 4.28
CA CYS A 141 1.19 13.20 3.08
C CYS A 141 2.34 14.16 3.42
N ARG A 142 2.13 15.14 4.32
CA ARG A 142 3.20 16.05 4.77
C ARG A 142 4.30 15.32 5.52
N GLU A 143 3.95 14.43 6.44
CA GLU A 143 4.92 13.66 7.21
C GLU A 143 5.75 12.75 6.30
N ILE A 144 5.12 12.01 5.38
CA ILE A 144 5.85 11.17 4.41
C ILE A 144 6.76 12.03 3.54
N THR A 145 6.28 13.17 3.03
CA THR A 145 7.09 14.08 2.21
C THR A 145 8.33 14.57 2.95
N SER A 146 8.19 14.94 4.23
CA SER A 146 9.29 15.44 5.04
C SER A 146 10.33 14.36 5.36
N ARG A 147 9.92 13.11 5.45
CA ARG A 147 10.74 11.96 5.84
C ARG A 147 11.11 11.01 4.70
N ARG A 148 10.79 11.36 3.45
CA ARG A 148 11.01 10.49 2.28
C ARG A 148 12.47 10.05 2.07
N PHE A 149 13.42 10.71 2.72
CA PHE A 149 14.84 10.34 2.68
C PHE A 149 15.25 9.37 3.80
N ASP A 150 14.33 8.99 4.69
CA ASP A 150 14.57 8.00 5.75
C ASP A 150 14.50 6.56 5.23
N THR A 151 14.27 6.36 3.93
CA THR A 151 14.26 5.07 3.25
C THR A 151 15.18 5.05 2.03
N ASN A 152 15.31 3.89 1.37
CA ASN A 152 16.13 3.73 0.17
C ASN A 152 15.48 4.37 -1.08
N ASP A 153 16.26 4.48 -2.16
CA ASP A 153 15.84 5.17 -3.39
C ASP A 153 14.63 4.52 -4.07
N ILE A 154 14.51 3.20 -4.01
CA ILE A 154 13.42 2.44 -4.65
C ILE A 154 12.11 2.71 -3.89
N SER A 155 12.10 2.51 -2.59
CA SER A 155 10.93 2.80 -1.74
C SER A 155 10.52 4.28 -1.80
N ARG A 156 11.49 5.18 -1.83
CA ARG A 156 11.23 6.62 -1.99
C ARG A 156 10.48 6.91 -3.30
N ALA A 157 10.84 6.24 -4.40
CA ALA A 157 10.13 6.38 -5.65
C ALA A 157 8.67 5.90 -5.54
N PHE A 158 8.43 4.72 -4.93
CA PHE A 158 7.07 4.22 -4.70
C PHE A 158 6.24 5.14 -3.79
N LEU A 159 6.81 5.61 -2.68
CA LEU A 159 6.14 6.57 -1.80
C LEU A 159 5.81 7.88 -2.54
N SER A 160 6.71 8.35 -3.42
CA SER A 160 6.45 9.56 -4.22
C SER A 160 5.30 9.34 -5.20
N CYS A 161 5.25 8.21 -5.89
CA CYS A 161 4.12 7.85 -6.75
C CYS A 161 2.81 7.77 -5.95
N ALA A 162 2.82 7.13 -4.77
CA ALA A 162 1.65 7.01 -3.91
C ALA A 162 1.13 8.38 -3.42
N LEU A 163 2.03 9.33 -3.11
CA LEU A 163 1.67 10.70 -2.76
C LEU A 163 0.98 11.44 -3.92
N GLU A 164 1.29 11.07 -5.17
CA GLU A 164 0.66 11.60 -6.38
C GLU A 164 -0.59 10.81 -6.80
N GLY A 165 -1.03 9.84 -5.98
CA GLY A 165 -2.18 8.99 -6.26
C GLY A 165 -1.93 7.92 -7.31
N GLN A 166 -0.66 7.65 -7.65
CA GLN A 166 -0.27 6.65 -8.63
C GLN A 166 0.19 5.36 -7.96
N PHE A 167 -0.34 4.24 -8.44
CA PHE A 167 -0.08 2.91 -7.88
C PHE A 167 0.19 1.89 -8.98
N SER A 168 0.69 0.72 -8.59
CA SER A 168 0.87 -0.37 -9.54
C SER A 168 -0.46 -0.80 -10.16
N GLN A 169 -0.44 -1.29 -11.39
CA GLN A 169 -1.63 -1.70 -12.13
C GLN A 169 -2.55 -2.66 -11.34
N PRO A 170 -2.05 -3.67 -10.60
CA PRO A 170 -2.91 -4.50 -9.76
C PRO A 170 -3.68 -3.74 -8.69
N VAL A 171 -3.09 -2.70 -8.11
CA VAL A 171 -3.75 -1.85 -7.11
C VAL A 171 -4.85 -1.02 -7.78
N VAL A 172 -4.55 -0.42 -8.93
CA VAL A 172 -5.53 0.36 -9.70
C VAL A 172 -6.72 -0.51 -10.13
N GLN A 173 -6.47 -1.77 -10.49
CA GLN A 173 -7.53 -2.71 -10.85
C GLN A 173 -8.51 -3.01 -9.72
N LEU A 174 -8.14 -2.83 -8.44
CA LEU A 174 -9.06 -3.00 -7.31
C LEU A 174 -10.22 -2.00 -7.35
N SER A 175 -10.04 -0.83 -7.95
CA SER A 175 -11.12 0.18 -8.08
C SER A 175 -12.13 -0.16 -9.18
N PHE A 176 -11.77 -0.98 -10.18
CA PHE A 176 -12.58 -1.20 -11.38
C PHE A 176 -13.20 -2.59 -11.51
N HIS A 177 -12.59 -3.61 -10.91
CA HIS A 177 -13.01 -5.00 -11.11
C HIS A 177 -13.56 -5.61 -9.81
N ASP A 178 -14.62 -6.41 -9.98
CA ASP A 178 -14.89 -7.43 -8.99
C ASP A 178 -13.66 -8.33 -8.94
N LEU A 179 -13.09 -8.53 -7.75
CA LEU A 179 -12.03 -9.52 -7.59
C LEU A 179 -12.58 -10.84 -8.11
N PRO A 180 -11.81 -11.62 -8.88
CA PRO A 180 -12.32 -12.84 -9.50
C PRO A 180 -13.01 -13.68 -8.44
N GLY A 181 -14.31 -13.90 -8.63
CA GLY A 181 -15.14 -14.66 -7.74
C GLY A 181 -14.51 -16.03 -7.48
N ARG A 182 -14.81 -16.62 -6.36
CA ARG A 182 -14.45 -17.99 -6.03
C ARG A 182 -14.91 -18.89 -7.18
N ASP A 183 -14.01 -19.23 -8.09
CA ASP A 183 -14.21 -20.43 -8.88
C ASP A 183 -14.28 -21.56 -7.87
N GLN A 184 -15.31 -22.41 -7.94
CA GLN A 184 -15.57 -23.51 -7.01
C GLN A 184 -14.44 -24.55 -6.96
N GLN A 185 -13.30 -24.28 -7.56
CA GLN A 185 -12.09 -25.10 -7.58
C GLN A 185 -10.86 -24.21 -7.28
N GLY A 186 -10.66 -23.99 -6.05
CA GLY A 186 -9.58 -23.38 -5.28
C GLY A 186 -8.14 -23.30 -5.79
N VAL A 187 -7.89 -23.17 -7.08
CA VAL A 187 -6.52 -23.05 -7.62
C VAL A 187 -6.51 -22.05 -8.78
N CYS A 188 -5.87 -20.91 -8.57
CA CYS A 188 -5.37 -20.09 -9.67
C CYS A 188 -3.83 -19.99 -9.53
N PRO A 189 -3.05 -21.01 -10.04
CA PRO A 189 -1.61 -21.11 -9.81
C PRO A 189 -0.74 -20.14 -10.61
N ASP A 190 -1.23 -19.56 -11.71
CA ASP A 190 -0.36 -18.98 -12.74
C ASP A 190 -0.67 -17.53 -13.14
N ARG A 191 -1.27 -16.70 -12.28
CA ARG A 191 -1.45 -15.28 -12.61
C ARG A 191 -0.39 -14.42 -11.91
N PRO A 192 0.18 -13.41 -12.62
CA PRO A 192 1.23 -12.52 -12.10
C PRO A 192 0.82 -11.72 -10.84
N PHE A 193 -0.46 -11.80 -10.43
CA PHE A 193 -1.00 -11.22 -9.21
C PHE A 193 -0.23 -11.64 -7.94
N PHE A 194 0.32 -12.86 -7.91
CA PHE A 194 1.05 -13.36 -6.74
C PHE A 194 2.46 -12.77 -6.58
N ARG A 195 3.09 -12.29 -7.64
CA ARG A 195 4.43 -11.67 -7.56
C ARG A 195 4.41 -10.24 -7.01
N TYR A 196 3.29 -9.53 -7.16
CA TYR A 196 3.08 -8.18 -6.62
C TYR A 196 2.26 -8.17 -5.33
N GLY A 197 1.97 -9.34 -4.77
CA GLY A 197 1.14 -9.53 -3.57
C GLY A 197 1.59 -8.76 -2.33
N TYR A 198 2.83 -8.31 -2.29
CA TYR A 198 3.39 -7.55 -1.18
C TYR A 198 2.69 -6.20 -0.99
N ILE A 199 2.62 -5.39 -2.03
CA ILE A 199 2.02 -4.03 -1.97
C ILE A 199 0.51 -4.13 -1.74
N VAL A 200 -0.16 -5.01 -2.47
CA VAL A 200 -1.61 -5.23 -2.35
C VAL A 200 -1.96 -5.70 -0.92
N ARG A 201 -1.18 -6.55 -0.29
CA ARG A 201 -1.42 -7.08 1.06
C ARG A 201 -1.39 -6.01 2.15
N HIS A 202 -0.46 -5.07 2.04
CA HIS A 202 -0.34 -3.98 3.02
C HIS A 202 -1.39 -2.90 2.85
N LEU A 203 -1.79 -2.63 1.60
CA LEU A 203 -2.87 -1.75 1.21
C LEU A 203 -4.17 -2.06 1.95
N LEU A 204 -4.44 -3.32 2.10
CA LEU A 204 -5.72 -3.91 2.42
C LEU A 204 -5.96 -3.99 3.91
N TYR A 205 -4.90 -4.05 4.66
CA TYR A 205 -5.01 -3.99 6.11
C TYR A 205 -5.29 -2.58 6.61
N SER A 206 -4.69 -1.59 5.99
CA SER A 206 -4.98 -0.19 6.33
C SER A 206 -6.44 0.15 6.08
N ILE A 207 -7.02 -0.35 4.99
CA ILE A 207 -8.46 -0.25 4.72
C ILE A 207 -9.26 -1.00 5.80
N SER A 208 -8.88 -2.21 6.17
CA SER A 208 -9.59 -3.04 7.15
C SER A 208 -9.59 -2.45 8.56
N VAL A 209 -8.45 -1.93 9.03
CA VAL A 209 -8.37 -1.27 10.35
C VAL A 209 -9.22 0.00 10.39
N MET A 210 -9.20 0.80 9.32
CA MET A 210 -10.05 1.98 9.24
C MET A 210 -11.53 1.63 9.14
N LEU A 211 -11.91 0.58 8.39
CA LEU A 211 -13.30 0.13 8.27
C LEU A 211 -13.86 -0.51 9.55
N SER A 212 -13.04 -1.23 10.33
CA SER A 212 -13.50 -1.86 11.57
C SER A 212 -13.84 -0.86 12.69
N THR A 213 -13.42 0.40 12.57
CA THR A 213 -13.72 1.44 13.55
C THR A 213 -15.08 2.08 13.34
N GLU A 214 -15.67 2.03 12.16
CA GLU A 214 -17.01 2.60 11.88
C GLU A 214 -18.17 1.68 12.30
N CYS A 215 -17.98 0.36 12.35
CA CYS A 215 -19.03 -0.58 12.78
C CYS A 215 -19.40 -0.52 14.27
N LYS A 216 -18.70 0.25 15.10
CA LYS A 216 -19.01 0.40 16.53
C LYS A 216 -19.84 1.63 16.89
N ASN A 217 -20.13 2.52 15.96
CA ASN A 217 -20.82 3.79 16.20
C ASN A 217 -22.18 3.93 15.48
N THR A 218 -22.88 2.84 15.21
CA THR A 218 -24.31 2.93 14.86
C THR A 218 -25.13 2.57 16.10
N PRO A 219 -25.98 3.50 16.58
CA PRO A 219 -26.81 3.31 17.77
C PRO A 219 -27.86 2.21 17.61
#